data_b1328283d287897fb42a6041371398eb
#
_entry.id   b1328283d287897fb42a6041371398eb
#
_cell.length_a   1.000
_cell.length_b   1.000
_cell.length_c   1.000
_cell.angle_alpha   90.00
_cell.angle_beta   90.00
_cell.angle_gamma   90.00
#
_symmetry.space_group_name_H-M   'P 1'
#
loop_
_entity.id
_entity.type
_entity.pdbx_description
1 polymer ?
#
loop_
_entity_poly.entity_id
_entity_poly.type
_entity_poly.pdbx_seq_one_letter_code
_entity_poly.pdbx_strand_id
1 'polypeptide(L)'
;MSILDLFRWIQDTAPMTALRESALVYPIVMTGHLTGMALFGGMICITDMRLLGWAMRDTPVNDVIDQLRVWKQIGFVMVVGCGAMLLGSKAELYYYNPFYWTKMALLLLVGVHALAFRKVYANPAAFPSKAKVAACLSLFIWIGLVTAGRSIAYWDVPAELTPIYGSEGMTTHHTRK
;
A
#
# COMPACT_ATOMS: atom_id res chain seq x y z
N MET A 1 -2.95 -27.39 -6.55
CA MET A 1 -2.13 -26.36 -5.89
C MET A 1 -3.06 -25.44 -5.13
N SER A 2 -2.99 -25.39 -3.82
CA SER A 2 -3.77 -24.43 -3.03
C SER A 2 -3.15 -23.03 -3.14
N ILE A 3 -3.91 -22.00 -2.76
CA ILE A 3 -3.36 -20.62 -2.70
C ILE A 3 -2.20 -20.57 -1.71
N LEU A 4 -2.29 -21.30 -0.60
CA LEU A 4 -1.21 -21.41 0.38
C LEU A 4 0.07 -22.03 -0.20
N ASP A 5 -0.06 -23.10 -1.03
CA ASP A 5 1.10 -23.72 -1.69
C ASP A 5 1.81 -22.73 -2.62
N LEU A 6 1.05 -21.86 -3.29
CA LEU A 6 1.61 -20.79 -4.13
C LEU A 6 2.39 -19.77 -3.29
N PHE A 7 1.83 -19.35 -2.14
CA PHE A 7 2.50 -18.40 -1.25
C PHE A 7 3.80 -18.98 -0.68
N ARG A 8 3.80 -20.27 -0.28
CA ARG A 8 5.00 -20.98 0.16
C ARG A 8 6.03 -21.08 -0.96
N TRP A 9 5.61 -21.49 -2.15
CA TRP A 9 6.51 -21.58 -3.30
C TRP A 9 7.19 -20.23 -3.62
N ILE A 10 6.46 -19.12 -3.60
CA ILE A 10 7.02 -17.79 -3.82
C ILE A 10 8.05 -17.46 -2.72
N GLN A 11 7.70 -17.72 -1.46
CA GLN A 11 8.54 -17.41 -0.29
C GLN A 11 9.86 -18.19 -0.31
N ASP A 12 9.84 -19.44 -0.77
CA ASP A 12 10.99 -20.35 -0.76
C ASP A 12 11.90 -20.17 -1.98
N THR A 13 11.60 -19.22 -2.87
CA THR A 13 12.52 -18.90 -3.97
C THR A 13 13.81 -18.29 -3.43
N ALA A 14 14.94 -18.63 -4.05
CA ALA A 14 16.27 -18.16 -3.63
C ALA A 14 16.37 -16.62 -3.46
N PRO A 15 15.82 -15.77 -4.35
CA PRO A 15 15.87 -14.32 -4.15
C PRO A 15 15.03 -13.83 -2.96
N MET A 16 13.89 -14.46 -2.67
CA MET A 16 13.04 -14.07 -1.54
C MET A 16 13.63 -14.52 -0.20
N THR A 17 14.25 -15.69 -0.17
CA THR A 17 15.04 -16.15 0.99
C THR A 17 16.22 -15.23 1.25
N ALA A 18 17.02 -14.91 0.24
CA ALA A 18 18.14 -13.98 0.38
C ALA A 18 17.70 -12.58 0.85
N LEU A 19 16.54 -12.08 0.36
CA LEU A 19 15.97 -10.82 0.81
C LEU A 19 15.59 -10.88 2.30
N ARG A 20 14.91 -11.96 2.73
CA ARG A 20 14.45 -12.14 4.11
C ARG A 20 15.59 -12.24 5.09
N GLU A 21 16.66 -12.95 4.74
CA GLU A 21 17.82 -13.21 5.59
C GLU A 21 18.83 -12.04 5.62
N SER A 22 18.71 -11.11 4.70
CA SER A 22 19.62 -9.97 4.63
C SER A 22 19.29 -8.91 5.67
N ALA A 23 20.24 -8.61 6.54
CA ALA A 23 20.13 -7.56 7.56
C ALA A 23 19.99 -6.14 6.94
N LEU A 24 20.45 -5.92 5.71
CA LEU A 24 20.43 -4.60 5.04
C LEU A 24 19.37 -4.50 3.94
N VAL A 25 19.21 -5.54 3.12
CA VAL A 25 18.34 -5.45 1.93
C VAL A 25 16.87 -5.33 2.32
N TYR A 26 16.42 -6.10 3.32
CA TYR A 26 15.03 -6.02 3.78
C TYR A 26 14.65 -4.61 4.29
N PRO A 27 15.41 -3.95 5.19
CA PRO A 27 15.14 -2.56 5.58
C PRO A 27 15.20 -1.56 4.43
N ILE A 28 16.10 -1.73 3.46
CA ILE A 28 16.19 -0.86 2.28
C ILE A 28 14.90 -0.97 1.44
N VAL A 29 14.44 -2.19 1.15
CA VAL A 29 13.21 -2.42 0.39
C VAL A 29 11.99 -1.90 1.15
N MET A 30 11.95 -2.08 2.47
CA MET A 30 10.89 -1.53 3.32
C MET A 30 10.88 0.01 3.26
N THR A 31 12.05 0.64 3.37
CA THR A 31 12.18 2.10 3.24
C THR A 31 11.74 2.58 1.87
N GLY A 32 12.14 1.89 0.81
CA GLY A 32 11.68 2.16 -0.56
C GLY A 32 10.16 2.08 -0.70
N HIS A 33 9.54 1.05 -0.10
CA HIS A 33 8.09 0.91 -0.10
C HIS A 33 7.38 2.08 0.63
N LEU A 34 7.87 2.45 1.81
CA LEU A 34 7.32 3.57 2.59
C LEU A 34 7.50 4.91 1.87
N THR A 35 8.68 5.15 1.28
CA THR A 35 8.95 6.35 0.47
C THR A 35 8.03 6.40 -0.75
N GLY A 36 7.86 5.28 -1.45
CA GLY A 36 6.93 5.16 -2.56
C GLY A 36 5.48 5.44 -2.14
N MET A 37 5.05 4.93 -0.99
CA MET A 37 3.71 5.21 -0.43
C MET A 37 3.53 6.70 -0.10
N ALA A 38 4.52 7.34 0.52
CA ALA A 38 4.47 8.77 0.83
C ALA A 38 4.41 9.60 -0.47
N LEU A 39 5.20 9.24 -1.47
CA LEU A 39 5.23 9.93 -2.75
C LEU A 39 3.91 9.73 -3.51
N PHE A 40 3.50 8.49 -3.73
CA PHE A 40 2.29 8.18 -4.50
C PHE A 40 1.03 8.68 -3.80
N GLY A 41 0.84 8.34 -2.52
CA GLY A 41 -0.30 8.77 -1.73
C GLY A 41 -0.32 10.28 -1.49
N GLY A 42 0.84 10.89 -1.24
CA GLY A 42 0.97 12.35 -1.09
C GLY A 42 0.53 13.11 -2.34
N MET A 43 0.95 12.64 -3.54
CA MET A 43 0.55 13.27 -4.80
C MET A 43 -0.95 13.08 -5.10
N ILE A 44 -1.54 11.96 -4.70
CA ILE A 44 -3.00 11.76 -4.77
C ILE A 44 -3.70 12.70 -3.79
N CYS A 45 -3.25 12.76 -2.55
CA CYS A 45 -3.81 13.62 -1.52
C CYS A 45 -3.81 15.11 -1.96
N ILE A 46 -2.70 15.61 -2.51
CA ILE A 46 -2.61 16.99 -3.04
C ILE A 46 -3.64 17.19 -4.15
N THR A 47 -3.76 16.25 -5.08
CA THR A 47 -4.75 16.31 -6.17
C THR A 47 -6.17 16.36 -5.61
N ASP A 48 -6.51 15.50 -4.64
CA ASP A 48 -7.83 15.43 -4.04
C ASP A 48 -8.15 16.69 -3.22
N MET A 49 -7.21 17.22 -2.47
CA MET A 49 -7.36 18.50 -1.74
C MET A 49 -7.57 19.67 -2.70
N ARG A 50 -6.92 19.65 -3.88
CA ARG A 50 -7.18 20.66 -4.93
C ARG A 50 -8.58 20.53 -5.49
N LEU A 51 -9.06 19.32 -5.77
CA LEU A 51 -10.42 19.05 -6.25
C LEU A 51 -11.50 19.49 -5.24
N LEU A 52 -11.21 19.34 -3.94
CA LEU A 52 -12.08 19.81 -2.86
C LEU A 52 -12.05 21.34 -2.68
N GLY A 53 -11.06 22.01 -3.25
CA GLY A 53 -10.86 23.43 -3.06
C GLY A 53 -10.22 23.81 -1.73
N TRP A 54 -9.52 22.86 -1.07
CA TRP A 54 -8.84 23.08 0.21
C TRP A 54 -7.40 23.57 0.03
N ALA A 55 -6.75 23.19 -1.06
CA ALA A 55 -5.37 23.58 -1.35
C ALA A 55 -5.22 24.08 -2.80
N MET A 56 -4.19 24.87 -3.07
CA MET A 56 -3.76 25.36 -4.40
C MET A 56 -4.89 25.99 -5.21
N ARG A 57 -5.73 26.80 -4.58
CA ARG A 57 -6.97 27.38 -5.19
C ARG A 57 -6.69 28.21 -6.44
N ASP A 58 -5.54 28.85 -6.49
CA ASP A 58 -5.14 29.77 -7.55
C ASP A 58 -4.55 29.05 -8.77
N THR A 59 -4.28 27.74 -8.66
CA THR A 59 -3.73 26.93 -9.75
C THR A 59 -4.85 26.13 -10.44
N PRO A 60 -4.93 26.12 -11.77
CA PRO A 60 -5.88 25.28 -12.49
C PRO A 60 -5.72 23.79 -12.11
N VAL A 61 -6.84 23.07 -11.96
CA VAL A 61 -6.82 21.66 -11.52
C VAL A 61 -6.01 20.78 -12.47
N ASN A 62 -6.13 21.00 -13.78
CA ASN A 62 -5.42 20.22 -14.79
C ASN A 62 -3.89 20.39 -14.67
N ASP A 63 -3.43 21.62 -14.38
CA ASP A 63 -2.01 21.90 -14.23
C ASP A 63 -1.44 21.15 -13.02
N VAL A 64 -2.19 21.09 -11.90
CA VAL A 64 -1.79 20.30 -10.72
C VAL A 64 -1.71 18.81 -11.07
N ILE A 65 -2.72 18.28 -11.77
CA ILE A 65 -2.74 16.87 -12.16
C ILE A 65 -1.53 16.54 -13.06
N ASP A 66 -1.23 17.39 -14.03
CA ASP A 66 -0.15 17.16 -14.99
C ASP A 66 1.24 17.29 -14.35
N GLN A 67 1.45 18.29 -13.51
CA GLN A 67 2.71 18.45 -12.76
C GLN A 67 3.01 17.26 -11.84
N LEU A 68 1.98 16.70 -11.21
CA LEU A 68 2.14 15.57 -10.27
C LEU A 68 2.17 14.20 -10.96
N ARG A 69 1.91 14.13 -12.27
CA ARG A 69 1.78 12.86 -13.01
C ARG A 69 3.04 11.99 -12.92
N VAL A 70 4.21 12.57 -13.18
CA VAL A 70 5.48 11.84 -13.17
C VAL A 70 5.80 11.31 -11.77
N TRP A 71 5.62 12.15 -10.75
CA TRP A 71 5.86 11.76 -9.36
C TRP A 71 4.91 10.66 -8.89
N LYS A 72 3.64 10.70 -9.30
CA LYS A 72 2.69 9.61 -9.06
C LYS A 72 3.14 8.30 -9.71
N GLN A 73 3.65 8.34 -10.94
CA GLN A 73 4.15 7.15 -11.63
C GLN A 73 5.37 6.55 -10.94
N ILE A 74 6.35 7.40 -10.57
CA ILE A 74 7.54 6.96 -9.82
C ILE A 74 7.14 6.31 -8.50
N GLY A 75 6.30 6.99 -7.70
CA GLY A 75 5.82 6.47 -6.43
C GLY A 75 5.03 5.15 -6.60
N PHE A 76 4.21 5.04 -7.63
CA PHE A 76 3.46 3.82 -7.95
C PHE A 76 4.39 2.64 -8.24
N VAL A 77 5.40 2.82 -9.10
CA VAL A 77 6.38 1.78 -9.43
C VAL A 77 7.14 1.34 -8.17
N MET A 78 7.55 2.30 -7.32
CA MET A 78 8.21 1.99 -6.05
C MET A 78 7.31 1.19 -5.11
N VAL A 79 6.05 1.61 -4.92
CA VAL A 79 5.10 0.90 -4.04
C VAL A 79 4.84 -0.51 -4.52
N VAL A 80 4.60 -0.70 -5.83
CA VAL A 80 4.30 -2.01 -6.39
C VAL A 80 5.53 -2.90 -6.38
N GLY A 81 6.68 -2.41 -6.84
CA GLY A 81 7.92 -3.18 -6.90
C GLY A 81 8.43 -3.61 -5.52
N CYS A 82 8.61 -2.65 -4.62
CA CYS A 82 9.04 -2.96 -3.25
C CYS A 82 7.97 -3.78 -2.49
N GLY A 83 6.68 -3.49 -2.71
CA GLY A 83 5.58 -4.21 -2.09
C GLY A 83 5.52 -5.68 -2.51
N ALA A 84 5.77 -5.98 -3.78
CA ALA A 84 5.87 -7.36 -4.27
C ALA A 84 7.05 -8.12 -3.65
N MET A 85 8.20 -7.46 -3.52
CA MET A 85 9.37 -8.03 -2.84
C MET A 85 9.10 -8.32 -1.37
N LEU A 86 8.47 -7.39 -0.65
CA LEU A 86 8.09 -7.57 0.76
C LEU A 86 7.06 -8.70 0.92
N LEU A 87 6.07 -8.77 0.02
CA LEU A 87 5.10 -9.86 0.01
C LEU A 87 5.81 -11.20 -0.18
N GLY A 88 6.68 -11.32 -1.18
CA GLY A 88 7.39 -12.56 -1.47
C GLY A 88 8.28 -13.01 -0.32
N SER A 89 8.91 -12.09 0.42
CA SER A 89 9.84 -12.43 1.51
C SER A 89 9.17 -13.10 2.72
N LYS A 90 7.87 -12.85 2.98
CA LYS A 90 7.09 -13.36 4.11
C LYS A 90 5.67 -13.76 3.68
N ALA A 91 5.54 -14.39 2.52
CA ALA A 91 4.26 -14.60 1.87
C ALA A 91 3.30 -15.45 2.73
N GLU A 92 3.77 -16.53 3.34
CA GLU A 92 2.94 -17.39 4.18
C GLU A 92 2.38 -16.64 5.40
N LEU A 93 3.19 -15.77 6.03
CA LEU A 93 2.73 -14.94 7.15
C LEU A 93 1.60 -14.00 6.72
N TYR A 94 1.72 -13.39 5.54
CA TYR A 94 0.69 -12.51 5.01
C TYR A 94 -0.58 -13.26 4.62
N TYR A 95 -0.48 -14.51 4.19
CA TYR A 95 -1.65 -15.34 3.88
C TYR A 95 -2.61 -15.47 5.07
N TYR A 96 -2.08 -15.62 6.29
CA TYR A 96 -2.89 -15.75 7.51
C TYR A 96 -3.29 -14.41 8.13
N ASN A 97 -2.72 -13.29 7.66
CA ASN A 97 -2.97 -11.98 8.24
C ASN A 97 -4.24 -11.33 7.67
N PRO A 98 -5.31 -11.10 8.48
CA PRO A 98 -6.56 -10.53 8.01
C PRO A 98 -6.41 -9.09 7.50
N PHE A 99 -5.49 -8.31 8.07
CA PHE A 99 -5.24 -6.93 7.62
C PHE A 99 -4.54 -6.89 6.25
N TYR A 100 -3.79 -7.94 5.90
CA TYR A 100 -3.25 -8.08 4.56
C TYR A 100 -4.39 -8.22 3.53
N TRP A 101 -5.36 -9.07 3.78
CA TRP A 101 -6.51 -9.25 2.88
C TRP A 101 -7.39 -8.00 2.80
N THR A 102 -7.59 -7.30 3.94
CA THR A 102 -8.26 -5.99 3.98
C THR A 102 -7.52 -4.98 3.10
N LYS A 103 -6.19 -4.93 3.19
CA LYS A 103 -5.35 -4.07 2.34
C LYS A 103 -5.49 -4.43 0.86
N MET A 104 -5.52 -5.72 0.50
CA MET A 104 -5.71 -6.17 -0.89
C MET A 104 -7.10 -5.77 -1.42
N ALA A 105 -8.14 -5.92 -0.62
CA ALA A 105 -9.50 -5.47 -0.97
C ALA A 105 -9.56 -3.94 -1.19
N LEU A 106 -8.92 -3.16 -0.33
CA LEU A 106 -8.82 -1.71 -0.48
C LEU A 106 -8.01 -1.31 -1.71
N LEU A 107 -6.93 -2.02 -2.06
CA LEU A 107 -6.18 -1.78 -3.29
C LEU A 107 -7.02 -2.07 -4.54
N LEU A 108 -7.82 -3.13 -4.52
CA LEU A 108 -8.79 -3.40 -5.58
C LEU A 108 -9.80 -2.26 -5.69
N LEU A 109 -10.31 -1.77 -4.56
CA LEU A 109 -11.23 -0.63 -4.51
C LEU A 109 -10.60 0.65 -5.06
N VAL A 110 -9.31 0.92 -4.79
CA VAL A 110 -8.54 2.02 -5.43
C VAL A 110 -8.56 1.88 -6.94
N GLY A 111 -8.32 0.67 -7.46
CA GLY A 111 -8.36 0.39 -8.90
C GLY A 111 -9.75 0.63 -9.51
N VAL A 112 -10.80 0.11 -8.86
CA VAL A 112 -12.21 0.31 -9.27
C VAL A 112 -12.56 1.81 -9.24
N HIS A 113 -12.19 2.51 -8.16
CA HIS A 113 -12.40 3.95 -8.04
C HIS A 113 -11.71 4.73 -9.17
N ALA A 114 -10.43 4.43 -9.45
CA ALA A 114 -9.69 5.09 -10.53
C ALA A 114 -10.33 4.87 -11.90
N LEU A 115 -10.84 3.68 -12.18
CA LEU A 115 -11.56 3.36 -13.41
C LEU A 115 -12.93 4.06 -13.49
N ALA A 116 -13.71 4.01 -12.40
CA ALA A 116 -15.05 4.60 -12.34
C ALA A 116 -15.02 6.12 -12.53
N PHE A 117 -14.04 6.78 -11.93
CA PHE A 117 -13.90 8.25 -12.01
C PHE A 117 -12.89 8.73 -13.07
N ARG A 118 -12.39 7.84 -13.94
CA ARG A 118 -11.39 8.19 -14.96
C ARG A 118 -11.77 9.42 -15.80
N LYS A 119 -13.03 9.50 -16.24
CA LYS A 119 -13.53 10.65 -17.06
C LYS A 119 -13.61 11.94 -16.22
N VAL A 120 -13.93 11.82 -14.94
CA VAL A 120 -14.01 12.95 -14.01
C VAL A 120 -12.62 13.54 -13.76
N TYR A 121 -11.62 12.68 -13.52
CA TYR A 121 -10.23 13.12 -13.34
C TYR A 121 -9.60 13.66 -14.64
N ALA A 122 -10.05 13.19 -15.79
CA ALA A 122 -9.58 13.72 -17.08
C ALA A 122 -10.13 15.12 -17.38
N ASN A 123 -11.35 15.45 -16.94
CA ASN A 123 -11.95 16.76 -17.11
C ASN A 123 -12.78 17.15 -15.86
N PRO A 124 -12.13 17.53 -14.75
CA PRO A 124 -12.81 17.87 -13.51
C PRO A 124 -13.76 19.07 -13.63
N ALA A 125 -13.43 20.02 -14.49
CA ALA A 125 -14.24 21.23 -14.70
C ALA A 125 -15.62 20.93 -15.30
N ALA A 126 -15.73 19.86 -16.11
CA ALA A 126 -17.00 19.42 -16.66
C ALA A 126 -17.92 18.73 -15.63
N PHE A 127 -17.35 18.24 -14.53
CA PHE A 127 -18.07 17.45 -13.52
C PHE A 127 -17.74 17.89 -12.08
N PRO A 128 -17.93 19.16 -11.69
CA PRO A 128 -17.41 19.69 -10.43
C PRO A 128 -17.94 18.96 -9.19
N SER A 129 -19.20 18.60 -9.13
CA SER A 129 -19.78 17.87 -8.01
C SER A 129 -19.26 16.44 -7.93
N LYS A 130 -19.15 15.74 -9.06
CA LYS A 130 -18.60 14.38 -9.13
C LYS A 130 -17.10 14.35 -8.76
N ALA A 131 -16.37 15.40 -9.14
CA ALA A 131 -14.94 15.54 -8.79
C ALA A 131 -14.74 15.65 -7.27
N LYS A 132 -15.58 16.42 -6.58
CA LYS A 132 -15.55 16.50 -5.12
C LYS A 132 -15.89 15.17 -4.45
N VAL A 133 -16.92 14.48 -4.93
CA VAL A 133 -17.28 13.15 -4.41
C VAL A 133 -16.15 12.15 -4.64
N ALA A 134 -15.55 12.13 -5.84
CA ALA A 134 -14.41 11.28 -6.15
C ALA A 134 -13.24 11.55 -5.20
N ALA A 135 -12.91 12.82 -4.97
CA ALA A 135 -11.81 13.20 -4.07
C ALA A 135 -12.08 12.80 -2.61
N CYS A 136 -13.30 13.02 -2.10
CA CYS A 136 -13.65 12.57 -0.75
C CYS A 136 -13.53 11.05 -0.59
N LEU A 137 -14.06 10.30 -1.56
CA LEU A 137 -14.01 8.85 -1.54
C LEU A 137 -12.57 8.33 -1.66
N SER A 138 -11.76 8.95 -2.51
CA SER A 138 -10.33 8.67 -2.65
C SER A 138 -9.60 8.83 -1.33
N LEU A 139 -9.74 9.98 -0.65
CA LEU A 139 -9.10 10.23 0.65
C LEU A 139 -9.52 9.22 1.71
N PHE A 140 -10.81 8.86 1.75
CA PHE A 140 -11.32 7.86 2.69
C PHE A 140 -10.70 6.47 2.45
N ILE A 141 -10.62 6.04 1.18
CA ILE A 141 -9.98 4.77 0.82
C ILE A 141 -8.49 4.79 1.19
N TRP A 142 -7.80 5.91 0.97
CA TRP A 142 -6.38 6.06 1.33
C TRP A 142 -6.14 5.98 2.83
N ILE A 143 -6.96 6.61 3.65
CA ILE A 143 -6.88 6.49 5.12
C ILE A 143 -7.05 5.02 5.53
N GLY A 144 -8.05 4.34 4.99
CA GLY A 144 -8.25 2.91 5.24
C GLY A 144 -7.05 2.06 4.82
N LEU A 145 -6.48 2.34 3.65
CA LEU A 145 -5.32 1.61 3.11
C LEU A 145 -4.07 1.77 3.99
N VAL A 146 -3.77 2.99 4.44
CA VAL A 146 -2.64 3.27 5.33
C VAL A 146 -2.86 2.60 6.69
N THR A 147 -4.07 2.70 7.24
CA THR A 147 -4.42 2.06 8.51
C THR A 147 -4.31 0.54 8.42
N ALA A 148 -4.91 -0.08 7.40
CA ALA A 148 -4.80 -1.53 7.18
C ALA A 148 -3.34 -1.97 7.01
N GLY A 149 -2.56 -1.20 6.21
CA GLY A 149 -1.14 -1.46 6.02
C GLY A 149 -0.32 -1.40 7.32
N ARG A 150 -0.63 -0.45 8.19
CA ARG A 150 0.03 -0.35 9.50
C ARG A 150 -0.39 -1.46 10.44
N SER A 151 -1.66 -1.85 10.43
CA SER A 151 -2.20 -2.92 11.27
C SER A 151 -1.57 -4.30 10.99
N ILE A 152 -1.06 -4.54 9.78
CA ILE A 152 -0.32 -5.76 9.46
C ILE A 152 0.84 -5.99 10.43
N ALA A 153 1.57 -4.94 10.80
CA ALA A 153 2.75 -5.03 11.67
C ALA A 153 2.42 -5.27 13.15
N TYR A 154 1.17 -5.08 13.55
CA TYR A 154 0.71 -5.28 14.93
C TYR A 154 -0.12 -6.54 15.11
N TRP A 155 -0.29 -7.32 14.04
CA TRP A 155 -1.03 -8.57 14.15
C TRP A 155 -0.13 -9.66 14.73
N ASP A 156 -0.58 -10.24 15.85
CA ASP A 156 0.10 -11.34 16.48
C ASP A 156 -0.17 -12.64 15.71
N VAL A 157 0.91 -13.38 15.44
CA VAL A 157 0.80 -14.68 14.78
C VAL A 157 0.09 -15.65 15.72
N PRO A 158 -0.96 -16.36 15.29
CA PRO A 158 -1.60 -17.38 16.10
C PRO A 158 -0.60 -18.42 16.61
N ALA A 159 -0.79 -18.89 17.86
CA ALA A 159 0.12 -19.82 18.51
C ALA A 159 0.36 -21.11 17.69
N GLU A 160 -0.62 -21.52 16.90
CA GLU A 160 -0.58 -22.68 16.01
C GLU A 160 0.48 -22.53 14.89
N LEU A 161 0.77 -21.28 14.47
CA LEU A 161 1.76 -20.96 13.44
C LEU A 161 3.13 -20.60 14.04
N THR A 162 3.20 -20.42 15.36
CA THR A 162 4.42 -20.03 16.09
C THR A 162 5.58 -21.02 15.91
N PRO A 163 5.39 -22.35 15.82
CA PRO A 163 6.50 -23.29 15.61
C PRO A 163 7.21 -23.07 14.26
N ILE A 164 6.51 -22.51 13.27
CA ILE A 164 7.06 -22.29 11.93
C ILE A 164 7.83 -20.95 11.88
N TYR A 165 7.40 -19.96 12.66
CA TYR A 165 7.91 -18.58 12.62
C TYR A 165 8.44 -18.04 13.95
N GLY A 166 8.30 -18.80 15.03
CA GLY A 166 8.55 -18.34 16.41
C GLY A 166 10.01 -18.11 16.79
N SER A 167 10.98 -18.50 15.94
CA SER A 167 12.40 -18.27 16.23
C SER A 167 12.96 -16.98 15.61
N GLU A 168 12.25 -16.34 14.65
CA GLU A 168 12.82 -15.25 13.87
C GLU A 168 12.22 -13.85 14.10
N GLY A 169 11.15 -13.70 14.88
CA GLY A 169 10.43 -12.43 14.94
C GLY A 169 9.89 -11.95 16.28
N MET A 170 9.91 -12.78 17.31
CA MET A 170 9.50 -12.35 18.65
C MET A 170 10.71 -11.98 19.49
N THR A 171 11.14 -10.71 19.40
CA THR A 171 11.79 -10.08 20.55
C THR A 171 10.78 -10.13 21.69
N THR A 172 11.06 -11.00 22.61
CA THR A 172 10.45 -11.19 23.90
C THR A 172 10.06 -9.88 24.58
N HIS A 173 8.80 -9.52 24.47
CA HIS A 173 8.19 -8.46 25.28
C HIS A 173 7.07 -9.03 26.18
N HIS A 174 7.21 -10.24 26.69
CA HIS A 174 6.38 -10.70 27.82
C HIS A 174 7.06 -11.78 28.64
N THR A 175 7.95 -11.38 29.52
CA THR A 175 8.08 -11.98 30.87
C THR A 175 8.82 -11.02 31.77
N ARG A 176 8.10 -10.05 32.35
CA ARG A 176 8.41 -9.56 33.70
C ARG A 176 7.09 -9.32 34.41
N LYS A 177 6.72 -10.32 35.21
CA LYS A 177 6.04 -10.04 36.44
C LYS A 177 7.04 -9.46 37.42
#